data_0442a14c4f088f758ec377e463cc7cdb
#
_entry.id   0442a14c4f088f758ec377e463cc7cdb
#
_cell.length_a   1.000
_cell.length_b   1.000
_cell.length_c   1.000
_cell.angle_alpha   90.00
_cell.angle_beta   90.00
_cell.angle_gamma   90.00
#
_symmetry.space_group_name_H-M   'P 1'
#
loop_
_entity.id
_entity.type
_entity.pdbx_description
1 polymer ?
#
loop_
_entity_poly.entity_id
_entity_poly.type
_entity_poly.pdbx_seq_one_letter_code
_entity_poly.pdbx_strand_id
1 'polypeptide(L)'
;MTATNKRLLLTACMLLSGVPAAAAAEKPNVLFIAIDDMNDWTTLFDKNNPIKTPNLERLAARGTLFTRGYCAVPGCNPSRTAIMTGYGPQTSRCFLNRDHQIWQRGAELVTLPQYFRNHGYEARGAGKIFHHGGGGRGDDPRGTEHSWDDFQKHIGARKKGPNYNGYRRGMPGIGGLAATHYDWGEHEQKMVDYDTVEYAEKVMAETWDKPMFLAAGIFKPHLPFYAPPEVFERYPIDATKLPPMPENDLDDVPKIGKRLAHTEFFVYSNVIKYEPADPRSLERMVQCYQASADFADSMVGRLLDALDKSGRAENTIIVLWADHGYHLGDKESCVKFTLWEKANHVPFIIVAPGVTKPGSVCDEPVTLLNIYPTLLELSGLPPKADNDGHSLVPLLKDPEADWPNPAIMTQGKGNNALRTDRWRYIRYKDGSEELYDHQNDPWEWKNLAGDESYGDVIAGLRAKLDVAVAKK
;
A
#
# COMPACT_ATOMS: atom_id res chain seq x y z
N MET A 1 14.04 -22.48 -97.23
CA MET A 1 13.77 -21.11 -96.65
C MET A 1 13.20 -21.31 -95.27
N THR A 2 14.01 -21.32 -94.30
CA THR A 2 13.68 -21.71 -92.92
C THR A 2 13.68 -20.49 -92.02
N ALA A 3 12.55 -20.22 -91.41
CA ALA A 3 12.39 -19.16 -90.45
C ALA A 3 12.61 -19.66 -89.03
N THR A 4 13.60 -19.06 -88.37
CA THR A 4 14.05 -19.40 -87.01
C THR A 4 13.31 -18.55 -85.98
N ASN A 5 12.41 -19.15 -85.20
CA ASN A 5 11.77 -18.49 -84.07
C ASN A 5 12.67 -18.43 -82.82
N LYS A 6 13.11 -17.25 -82.41
CA LYS A 6 13.75 -17.00 -81.09
C LYS A 6 12.67 -16.73 -80.05
N ARG A 7 12.52 -17.64 -79.09
CA ARG A 7 11.72 -17.41 -77.89
C ARG A 7 12.61 -16.68 -76.87
N LEU A 8 12.19 -15.49 -76.47
CA LEU A 8 12.70 -14.76 -75.30
C LEU A 8 12.06 -15.34 -74.04
N LEU A 9 12.89 -15.90 -73.17
CA LEU A 9 12.50 -16.22 -71.80
C LEU A 9 12.68 -14.95 -70.95
N LEU A 10 11.56 -14.39 -70.48
CA LEU A 10 11.56 -13.37 -69.40
C LEU A 10 11.62 -14.11 -68.05
N THR A 11 12.74 -14.00 -67.36
CA THR A 11 12.86 -14.44 -65.98
C THR A 11 12.36 -13.31 -65.06
N ALA A 12 11.17 -13.52 -64.45
CA ALA A 12 10.65 -12.60 -63.46
C ALA A 12 11.35 -12.88 -62.11
N CYS A 13 12.25 -12.00 -61.68
CA CYS A 13 12.76 -11.96 -60.32
C CYS A 13 11.67 -11.40 -59.41
N MET A 14 11.01 -12.29 -58.61
CA MET A 14 10.20 -11.87 -57.48
C MET A 14 11.15 -11.43 -56.35
N LEU A 15 11.26 -10.13 -56.13
CA LEU A 15 11.79 -9.55 -54.93
C LEU A 15 10.80 -9.79 -53.80
N LEU A 16 11.02 -10.81 -52.98
CA LEU A 16 10.39 -10.97 -51.68
C LEU A 16 10.91 -9.86 -50.78
N SER A 17 10.16 -8.75 -50.70
CA SER A 17 10.33 -7.76 -49.63
C SER A 17 9.90 -8.43 -48.31
N GLY A 18 10.87 -8.94 -47.55
CA GLY A 18 10.68 -9.39 -46.17
C GLY A 18 10.24 -8.20 -45.34
N VAL A 19 8.96 -8.15 -44.97
CA VAL A 19 8.49 -7.28 -43.91
C VAL A 19 9.26 -7.72 -42.66
N PRO A 20 10.05 -6.84 -42.00
CA PRO A 20 10.68 -7.21 -40.77
C PRO A 20 9.55 -7.59 -39.77
N ALA A 21 9.62 -8.82 -39.25
CA ALA A 21 8.76 -9.20 -38.14
C ALA A 21 9.00 -8.17 -37.03
N ALA A 22 7.93 -7.45 -36.65
CA ALA A 22 8.00 -6.56 -35.50
C ALA A 22 8.55 -7.40 -34.33
N ALA A 23 9.71 -7.03 -33.82
CA ALA A 23 10.23 -7.65 -32.61
C ALA A 23 9.12 -7.55 -31.55
N ALA A 24 8.72 -8.71 -30.98
CA ALA A 24 7.76 -8.70 -29.90
C ALA A 24 8.28 -7.75 -28.82
N ALA A 25 7.46 -6.78 -28.44
CA ALA A 25 7.86 -5.81 -27.42
C ALA A 25 8.33 -6.59 -26.17
N GLU A 26 9.49 -6.24 -25.67
CA GLU A 26 10.06 -6.87 -24.49
C GLU A 26 9.10 -6.65 -23.30
N LYS A 27 8.75 -7.72 -22.59
CA LYS A 27 7.86 -7.62 -21.43
C LYS A 27 8.47 -6.68 -20.38
N PRO A 28 7.71 -5.72 -19.83
CA PRO A 28 8.25 -4.80 -18.84
C PRO A 28 8.60 -5.54 -17.54
N ASN A 29 9.63 -5.07 -16.86
CA ASN A 29 9.88 -5.47 -15.48
C ASN A 29 8.88 -4.81 -14.52
N VAL A 30 8.79 -5.33 -13.30
CA VAL A 30 7.96 -4.75 -12.24
C VAL A 30 8.82 -4.53 -11.00
N LEU A 31 8.89 -3.29 -10.51
CA LEU A 31 9.38 -2.95 -9.17
C LEU A 31 8.19 -2.67 -8.28
N PHE A 32 7.96 -3.55 -7.31
CA PHE A 32 6.80 -3.56 -6.43
C PHE A 32 7.20 -3.14 -5.01
N ILE A 33 6.89 -1.90 -4.63
CA ILE A 33 7.33 -1.28 -3.37
C ILE A 33 6.14 -1.20 -2.41
N ALA A 34 6.24 -1.88 -1.28
CA ALA A 34 5.27 -1.84 -0.20
C ALA A 34 5.83 -1.07 1.00
N ILE A 35 5.02 -0.21 1.61
CA ILE A 35 5.33 0.50 2.87
C ILE A 35 4.31 0.05 3.92
N ASP A 36 4.73 -0.12 5.16
CA ASP A 36 3.86 -0.60 6.24
C ASP A 36 3.41 0.53 7.16
N ASP A 37 2.10 0.69 7.37
CA ASP A 37 1.49 1.70 8.28
C ASP A 37 1.71 3.18 7.87
N MET A 38 1.98 3.52 6.60
CA MET A 38 2.16 4.91 6.18
C MET A 38 0.84 5.56 5.82
N ASN A 39 0.45 6.60 6.58
CA ASN A 39 -0.73 7.40 6.31
C ASN A 39 -0.48 8.53 5.30
N ASP A 40 -1.52 9.31 5.03
CA ASP A 40 -1.54 10.43 4.09
C ASP A 40 -0.96 11.74 4.62
N TRP A 41 -0.49 11.81 5.85
CA TRP A 41 -0.03 13.06 6.47
C TRP A 41 1.41 13.43 6.09
N THR A 42 1.71 13.29 4.81
CA THR A 42 3.03 13.47 4.21
C THR A 42 3.05 14.61 3.20
N THR A 43 4.25 15.14 2.88
CA THR A 43 4.41 16.18 1.87
C THR A 43 4.12 15.73 0.44
N LEU A 44 3.89 14.43 0.23
CA LEU A 44 3.37 13.91 -1.04
C LEU A 44 1.98 14.48 -1.35
N PHE A 45 1.10 14.58 -0.34
CA PHE A 45 -0.29 15.04 -0.49
C PHE A 45 -0.45 16.55 -0.26
N ASP A 46 0.23 17.10 0.73
CA ASP A 46 0.24 18.54 1.01
C ASP A 46 1.63 18.95 1.50
N LYS A 47 2.22 19.93 0.83
CA LYS A 47 3.56 20.46 1.16
C LYS A 47 3.67 21.05 2.58
N ASN A 48 2.53 21.38 3.20
CA ASN A 48 2.45 21.87 4.57
C ASN A 48 2.43 20.74 5.61
N ASN A 49 2.23 19.49 5.19
CA ASN A 49 2.27 18.34 6.08
C ASN A 49 3.66 18.17 6.71
N PRO A 50 3.73 17.72 7.97
CA PRO A 50 4.98 17.67 8.70
C PRO A 50 5.94 16.57 8.23
N ILE A 51 5.41 15.45 7.71
CA ILE A 51 6.24 14.30 7.31
C ILE A 51 6.85 14.54 5.94
N LYS A 52 8.18 14.62 5.88
CA LYS A 52 8.91 14.91 4.64
C LYS A 52 9.10 13.61 3.83
N THR A 53 8.62 13.63 2.58
CA THR A 53 8.68 12.48 1.67
C THR A 53 9.18 12.88 0.27
N PRO A 54 10.41 13.45 0.16
CA PRO A 54 10.94 13.92 -1.13
C PRO A 54 11.13 12.81 -2.17
N ASN A 55 11.34 11.56 -1.76
CA ASN A 55 11.51 10.45 -2.68
C ASN A 55 10.18 9.91 -3.22
N LEU A 56 9.12 9.91 -2.39
CA LEU A 56 7.76 9.64 -2.88
C LEU A 56 7.33 10.71 -3.88
N GLU A 57 7.64 12.00 -3.61
CA GLU A 57 7.39 13.10 -4.54
C GLU A 57 8.19 12.94 -5.85
N ARG A 58 9.46 12.51 -5.76
CA ARG A 58 10.29 12.17 -6.92
C ARG A 58 9.69 11.04 -7.76
N LEU A 59 9.13 10.03 -7.10
CA LEU A 59 8.45 8.93 -7.79
C LEU A 59 7.14 9.40 -8.44
N ALA A 60 6.33 10.17 -7.73
CA ALA A 60 5.09 10.75 -8.28
C ALA A 60 5.35 11.62 -9.50
N ALA A 61 6.45 12.36 -9.53
CA ALA A 61 6.87 13.14 -10.69
C ALA A 61 7.20 12.30 -11.94
N ARG A 62 7.37 10.98 -11.81
CA ARG A 62 7.65 10.05 -12.92
C ARG A 62 6.41 9.38 -13.51
N GLY A 63 5.28 9.40 -12.80
CA GLY A 63 4.07 8.67 -13.20
C GLY A 63 2.79 9.32 -12.71
N THR A 64 1.84 8.51 -12.27
CA THR A 64 0.54 8.94 -11.77
C THR A 64 0.47 8.77 -10.26
N LEU A 65 0.20 9.87 -9.55
CA LEU A 65 -0.20 9.87 -8.13
C LEU A 65 -1.72 9.73 -8.04
N PHE A 66 -2.20 8.74 -7.31
CA PHE A 66 -3.60 8.65 -6.90
C PHE A 66 -3.77 9.37 -5.56
N THR A 67 -4.41 10.55 -5.57
CA THR A 67 -4.60 11.35 -4.36
C THR A 67 -5.64 10.78 -3.42
N ARG A 68 -6.42 9.80 -3.89
CA ARG A 68 -7.46 9.10 -3.12
C ARG A 68 -7.30 7.58 -3.26
N GLY A 69 -6.12 7.08 -2.86
CA GLY A 69 -5.83 5.65 -2.79
C GLY A 69 -6.23 5.05 -1.44
N TYR A 70 -7.04 3.98 -1.45
CA TYR A 70 -7.57 3.38 -0.21
C TYR A 70 -7.24 1.90 -0.10
N CYS A 71 -6.90 1.45 1.13
CA CYS A 71 -6.79 0.03 1.41
C CYS A 71 -8.17 -0.65 1.39
N ALA A 72 -8.21 -1.95 1.08
CA ALA A 72 -9.46 -2.72 1.16
C ALA A 72 -9.85 -3.04 2.62
N VAL A 73 -8.86 -3.10 3.51
CA VAL A 73 -9.05 -3.36 4.96
C VAL A 73 -7.94 -2.62 5.72
N PRO A 74 -8.26 -1.83 6.76
CA PRO A 74 -7.24 -1.13 7.55
C PRO A 74 -6.53 -2.06 8.54
N GLY A 75 -5.85 -3.08 8.01
CA GLY A 75 -5.09 -4.08 8.76
C GLY A 75 -4.14 -4.85 7.86
N CYS A 76 -2.91 -5.11 8.32
CA CYS A 76 -1.83 -5.60 7.48
C CYS A 76 -2.16 -6.94 6.79
N ASN A 77 -2.60 -7.97 7.53
CA ASN A 77 -2.91 -9.27 6.92
C ASN A 77 -4.02 -9.18 5.86
N PRO A 78 -5.21 -8.66 6.18
CA PRO A 78 -6.29 -8.64 5.20
C PRO A 78 -6.05 -7.68 4.04
N SER A 79 -5.41 -6.52 4.25
CA SER A 79 -5.03 -5.62 3.16
C SER A 79 -4.03 -6.28 2.21
N ARG A 80 -2.95 -6.86 2.74
CA ARG A 80 -1.93 -7.55 1.93
C ARG A 80 -2.50 -8.78 1.24
N THR A 81 -3.40 -9.52 1.91
CA THR A 81 -4.14 -10.62 1.27
C THR A 81 -4.93 -10.12 0.07
N ALA A 82 -5.65 -9.00 0.19
CA ALA A 82 -6.43 -8.44 -0.91
C ALA A 82 -5.54 -8.03 -2.10
N ILE A 83 -4.45 -7.31 -1.84
CA ILE A 83 -3.51 -6.86 -2.88
C ILE A 83 -2.85 -8.06 -3.57
N MET A 84 -2.36 -9.01 -2.79
CA MET A 84 -1.56 -10.13 -3.30
C MET A 84 -2.37 -11.23 -3.98
N THR A 85 -3.68 -11.28 -3.76
CA THR A 85 -4.56 -12.31 -4.36
C THR A 85 -5.57 -11.75 -5.36
N GLY A 86 -5.82 -10.42 -5.31
CA GLY A 86 -6.89 -9.78 -6.07
C GLY A 86 -8.29 -10.05 -5.49
N TYR A 87 -8.38 -10.64 -4.29
CA TYR A 87 -9.65 -10.93 -3.62
C TYR A 87 -9.87 -10.02 -2.42
N GLY A 88 -10.97 -9.29 -2.43
CA GLY A 88 -11.42 -8.53 -1.28
C GLY A 88 -11.78 -9.41 -0.08
N PRO A 89 -12.02 -8.81 1.10
CA PRO A 89 -12.27 -9.56 2.33
C PRO A 89 -13.52 -10.46 2.25
N GLN A 90 -14.51 -10.09 1.45
CA GLN A 90 -15.73 -10.89 1.25
C GLN A 90 -15.44 -12.22 0.53
N THR A 91 -14.52 -12.19 -0.43
CA THR A 91 -14.10 -13.38 -1.21
C THR A 91 -13.02 -14.16 -0.47
N SER A 92 -11.97 -13.48 0.00
CA SER A 92 -10.84 -14.12 0.69
C SER A 92 -11.19 -14.65 2.08
N ARG A 93 -12.24 -14.11 2.73
CA ARG A 93 -12.61 -14.36 4.13
C ARG A 93 -11.53 -13.94 5.14
N CYS A 94 -10.62 -13.07 4.74
CA CYS A 94 -9.60 -12.49 5.59
C CYS A 94 -10.04 -11.07 5.97
N PHE A 95 -10.47 -10.87 7.21
CA PHE A 95 -11.01 -9.61 7.73
C PHE A 95 -10.13 -8.97 8.80
N LEU A 96 -9.28 -9.77 9.45
CA LEU A 96 -8.49 -9.37 10.62
C LEU A 96 -7.06 -9.92 10.53
N ASN A 97 -6.13 -9.30 11.23
CA ASN A 97 -4.73 -9.77 11.25
C ASN A 97 -4.57 -11.20 11.77
N ARG A 98 -5.47 -11.66 12.64
CA ARG A 98 -5.48 -13.02 13.20
C ARG A 98 -6.14 -14.07 12.32
N ASP A 99 -6.79 -13.66 11.23
CA ASP A 99 -7.40 -14.60 10.29
C ASP A 99 -6.31 -15.38 9.54
N HIS A 100 -6.73 -16.38 8.77
CA HIS A 100 -5.79 -17.20 8.00
C HIS A 100 -4.82 -16.34 7.17
N GLN A 101 -3.58 -16.75 7.16
CA GLN A 101 -2.55 -16.15 6.31
C GLN A 101 -2.63 -16.75 4.89
N ILE A 102 -2.16 -16.01 3.88
CA ILE A 102 -2.17 -16.48 2.48
C ILE A 102 -1.61 -17.89 2.34
N TRP A 103 -0.47 -18.17 2.99
CA TRP A 103 0.19 -19.49 2.93
C TRP A 103 -0.59 -20.63 3.61
N GLN A 104 -1.55 -20.34 4.47
CA GLN A 104 -2.38 -21.37 5.10
C GLN A 104 -3.45 -21.91 4.13
N ARG A 105 -3.75 -21.18 3.05
CA ARG A 105 -4.70 -21.59 2.01
C ARG A 105 -4.03 -22.23 0.81
N GLY A 106 -2.69 -22.35 0.84
CA GLY A 106 -1.93 -23.09 -0.16
C GLY A 106 -2.12 -22.59 -1.60
N ALA A 107 -2.11 -23.53 -2.53
CA ALA A 107 -2.22 -23.25 -3.96
C ALA A 107 -3.62 -22.75 -4.41
N GLU A 108 -4.61 -22.70 -3.53
CA GLU A 108 -5.95 -22.20 -3.86
C GLU A 108 -5.94 -20.69 -4.16
N LEU A 109 -5.00 -19.95 -3.56
CA LEU A 109 -4.85 -18.51 -3.76
C LEU A 109 -3.60 -18.23 -4.58
N VAL A 110 -3.75 -18.06 -5.89
CA VAL A 110 -2.65 -17.66 -6.77
C VAL A 110 -2.28 -16.21 -6.46
N THR A 111 -1.11 -16.02 -5.85
CA THR A 111 -0.59 -14.70 -5.51
C THR A 111 -0.09 -13.95 -6.75
N LEU A 112 -0.02 -12.63 -6.66
CA LEU A 112 0.46 -11.79 -7.75
C LEU A 112 1.87 -12.22 -8.25
N PRO A 113 2.91 -12.37 -7.40
CA PRO A 113 4.21 -12.86 -7.88
C PRO A 113 4.16 -14.27 -8.44
N GLN A 114 3.35 -15.18 -7.86
CA GLN A 114 3.12 -16.51 -8.42
C GLN A 114 2.50 -16.45 -9.82
N TYR A 115 1.57 -15.53 -10.04
CA TYR A 115 0.96 -15.34 -11.35
C TYR A 115 2.00 -14.88 -12.38
N PHE A 116 2.86 -13.92 -12.01
CA PHE A 116 3.97 -13.48 -12.86
C PHE A 116 4.94 -14.61 -13.18
N ARG A 117 5.35 -15.41 -12.18
CA ARG A 117 6.19 -16.61 -12.40
C ARG A 117 5.59 -17.58 -13.40
N ASN A 118 4.31 -17.89 -13.24
CA ASN A 118 3.58 -18.81 -14.12
C ASN A 118 3.52 -18.29 -15.57
N HIS A 119 3.79 -16.99 -15.78
CA HIS A 119 3.80 -16.36 -17.11
C HIS A 119 5.22 -15.95 -17.57
N GLY A 120 6.25 -16.58 -17.01
CA GLY A 120 7.63 -16.50 -17.51
C GLY A 120 8.46 -15.37 -16.91
N TYR A 121 8.01 -14.72 -15.84
CA TYR A 121 8.83 -13.80 -15.05
C TYR A 121 9.69 -14.56 -14.04
N GLU A 122 10.80 -13.95 -13.66
CA GLU A 122 11.49 -14.30 -12.42
C GLU A 122 10.94 -13.42 -11.29
N ALA A 123 10.45 -14.02 -10.23
CA ALA A 123 9.88 -13.30 -9.09
C ALA A 123 10.81 -13.37 -7.89
N ARG A 124 11.34 -12.23 -7.49
CA ARG A 124 12.21 -12.11 -6.32
C ARG A 124 11.68 -11.05 -5.36
N GLY A 125 11.99 -11.19 -4.07
CA GLY A 125 11.54 -10.20 -3.10
C GLY A 125 12.27 -10.24 -1.78
N ALA A 126 12.06 -9.18 -1.01
CA ALA A 126 12.56 -9.06 0.36
C ALA A 126 11.60 -8.22 1.20
N GLY A 127 11.71 -8.35 2.51
CA GLY A 127 11.01 -7.49 3.45
C GLY A 127 9.54 -7.87 3.67
N LYS A 128 8.74 -6.91 4.14
CA LYS A 128 7.34 -7.15 4.50
C LYS A 128 6.42 -7.01 3.29
N ILE A 129 6.30 -8.06 2.48
CA ILE A 129 5.33 -8.15 1.38
C ILE A 129 4.06 -8.83 1.84
N PHE A 130 4.17 -10.00 2.45
CA PHE A 130 3.06 -10.66 3.16
C PHE A 130 3.03 -10.25 4.63
N HIS A 131 1.92 -10.52 5.31
CA HIS A 131 1.83 -10.34 6.76
C HIS A 131 2.45 -11.55 7.47
N HIS A 132 3.23 -11.29 8.52
CA HIS A 132 3.83 -12.32 9.34
C HIS A 132 2.99 -12.52 10.59
N GLY A 133 2.61 -13.75 10.87
CA GLY A 133 1.90 -14.10 12.12
C GLY A 133 2.68 -13.65 13.35
N GLY A 134 2.05 -12.88 14.22
CA GLY A 134 2.63 -12.43 15.48
C GLY A 134 3.11 -13.62 16.32
N GLY A 135 4.41 -13.79 16.45
CA GLY A 135 5.01 -14.89 17.18
C GLY A 135 6.49 -15.08 16.90
N GLY A 136 7.15 -14.12 16.26
CA GLY A 136 8.61 -14.14 16.07
C GLY A 136 9.12 -15.31 15.19
N ARG A 137 8.22 -16.04 14.57
CA ARG A 137 8.55 -16.99 13.52
C ARG A 137 8.34 -16.23 12.22
N GLY A 138 9.39 -15.52 11.81
CA GLY A 138 9.42 -14.87 10.53
C GLY A 138 8.99 -15.82 9.45
N ASP A 139 8.56 -15.24 8.37
CA ASP A 139 8.23 -15.84 7.09
C ASP A 139 8.27 -17.36 7.08
N ASP A 140 7.10 -17.97 7.23
CA ASP A 140 7.02 -19.41 6.99
C ASP A 140 7.26 -19.63 5.49
N PRO A 141 8.38 -20.22 5.08
CA PRO A 141 8.67 -20.45 3.66
C PRO A 141 7.62 -21.31 2.97
N ARG A 142 6.79 -22.02 3.74
CA ARG A 142 5.78 -22.94 3.24
C ARG A 142 4.70 -22.29 2.38
N GLY A 143 4.53 -20.95 2.45
CA GLY A 143 3.57 -20.25 1.59
C GLY A 143 4.22 -19.37 0.55
N THR A 144 5.52 -19.10 0.68
CA THR A 144 6.27 -18.27 -0.25
C THR A 144 6.91 -19.06 -1.39
N GLU A 145 7.13 -20.37 -1.23
CA GLU A 145 7.76 -21.22 -2.25
C GLU A 145 7.05 -21.20 -3.60
N HIS A 146 5.72 -21.09 -3.59
CA HIS A 146 4.94 -20.96 -4.83
C HIS A 146 4.98 -19.56 -5.41
N SER A 147 5.21 -18.53 -4.57
CA SER A 147 5.16 -17.12 -4.98
C SER A 147 6.49 -16.63 -5.55
N TRP A 148 7.62 -17.13 -5.06
CA TRP A 148 8.93 -16.56 -5.31
C TRP A 148 9.93 -17.58 -5.85
N ASP A 149 10.82 -17.14 -6.74
CA ASP A 149 12.03 -17.89 -7.14
C ASP A 149 13.11 -17.68 -6.07
N ASP A 150 13.21 -16.47 -5.51
CA ASP A 150 14.05 -16.16 -4.37
C ASP A 150 13.39 -15.09 -3.48
N PHE A 151 13.41 -15.30 -2.17
CA PHE A 151 12.87 -14.35 -1.22
C PHE A 151 13.77 -14.23 0.00
N GLN A 152 14.36 -13.04 0.18
CA GLN A 152 15.15 -12.77 1.37
C GLN A 152 14.23 -12.56 2.58
N LYS A 153 14.29 -13.52 3.49
CA LYS A 153 13.62 -13.41 4.78
C LYS A 153 14.20 -12.26 5.60
N HIS A 154 13.35 -11.60 6.36
CA HIS A 154 13.82 -10.69 7.40
C HIS A 154 14.74 -11.45 8.39
N ILE A 155 16.04 -11.32 8.21
CA ILE A 155 17.01 -11.89 9.14
C ILE A 155 16.99 -11.10 10.45
N GLY A 156 16.57 -9.84 10.34
CA GLY A 156 16.56 -8.84 11.38
C GLY A 156 15.76 -9.21 12.61
N ALA A 157 14.56 -9.67 12.49
CA ALA A 157 13.68 -10.01 13.62
C ALA A 157 14.14 -11.21 14.46
N ARG A 158 15.23 -11.89 14.12
CA ARG A 158 15.61 -13.18 14.74
C ARG A 158 16.91 -13.22 15.50
N LYS A 159 17.77 -12.20 15.42
CA LYS A 159 19.00 -12.23 16.22
C LYS A 159 18.64 -11.98 17.68
N LYS A 160 18.80 -13.01 18.49
CA LYS A 160 18.65 -12.94 19.93
C LYS A 160 19.70 -11.99 20.51
N GLY A 161 19.27 -10.79 20.89
CA GLY A 161 20.06 -9.84 21.63
C GLY A 161 19.13 -8.87 22.34
N PRO A 162 19.53 -8.28 23.46
CA PRO A 162 18.66 -7.42 24.26
C PRO A 162 18.16 -6.16 23.51
N ASN A 163 18.71 -5.87 22.33
CA ASN A 163 18.37 -4.65 21.55
C ASN A 163 18.11 -4.93 20.08
N TYR A 164 17.79 -6.16 19.74
CA TYR A 164 17.74 -6.55 18.33
C TYR A 164 16.63 -5.86 17.54
N ASN A 165 15.49 -5.53 18.16
CA ASN A 165 14.45 -4.71 17.59
C ASN A 165 14.50 -3.27 18.14
N GLY A 166 15.63 -2.85 18.73
CA GLY A 166 15.77 -1.54 19.35
C GLY A 166 14.99 -1.34 20.63
N TYR A 167 14.52 -2.43 21.27
CA TYR A 167 13.86 -2.29 22.56
C TYR A 167 14.82 -1.69 23.59
N ARG A 168 14.60 -0.44 23.97
CA ARG A 168 15.18 0.08 25.21
C ARG A 168 14.50 -0.64 26.38
N ARG A 169 15.22 -1.56 27.03
CA ARG A 169 14.82 -2.05 28.34
C ARG A 169 14.68 -0.83 29.26
N GLY A 170 13.47 -0.54 29.67
CA GLY A 170 13.23 0.53 30.64
C GLY A 170 12.06 1.43 30.36
N MET A 171 11.48 1.43 29.13
CA MET A 171 10.17 2.04 28.97
C MET A 171 9.12 1.07 29.53
N PRO A 172 8.33 1.47 30.55
CA PRO A 172 7.24 0.66 31.04
C PRO A 172 6.29 0.42 29.86
N GLY A 173 5.91 -0.85 29.64
CA GLY A 173 4.96 -1.20 28.61
C GLY A 173 3.69 -0.39 28.80
N ILE A 174 3.32 0.42 27.82
CA ILE A 174 2.10 1.21 27.86
C ILE A 174 0.94 0.23 27.88
N GLY A 175 0.11 0.29 28.93
CA GLY A 175 -1.08 -0.52 29.07
C GLY A 175 -0.88 -1.98 29.50
N GLY A 176 0.26 -2.36 30.13
CA GLY A 176 0.46 -3.72 30.65
C GLY A 176 0.66 -4.79 29.58
N LEU A 177 0.74 -4.41 28.31
CA LEU A 177 1.16 -5.29 27.22
C LEU A 177 2.67 -5.38 27.26
N ALA A 178 3.20 -6.59 27.09
CA ALA A 178 4.63 -6.80 27.07
C ALA A 178 5.30 -5.76 26.17
N ALA A 179 6.27 -5.04 26.69
CA ALA A 179 6.97 -3.88 26.12
C ALA A 179 7.58 -4.08 24.70
N THR A 180 7.21 -5.13 24.03
CA THR A 180 7.88 -5.64 22.84
C THR A 180 7.37 -5.08 21.53
N HIS A 181 6.25 -4.38 21.48
CA HIS A 181 5.66 -3.89 20.22
C HIS A 181 5.39 -2.38 20.22
N TYR A 182 5.28 -1.74 21.39
CA TYR A 182 4.94 -0.34 21.55
C TYR A 182 6.11 0.44 22.11
N ASP A 183 7.05 0.74 21.25
CA ASP A 183 8.19 1.55 21.59
C ASP A 183 8.49 2.53 20.45
N TRP A 184 9.25 3.57 20.74
CA TRP A 184 9.64 4.60 19.82
C TRP A 184 10.94 5.26 20.24
N GLY A 185 11.61 5.91 19.31
CA GLY A 185 12.82 6.66 19.58
C GLY A 185 13.94 6.46 18.57
N GLU A 186 15.09 6.98 18.92
CA GLU A 186 16.31 6.83 18.14
C GLU A 186 16.84 5.40 18.19
N HIS A 187 17.37 4.93 17.07
CA HIS A 187 17.92 3.60 16.93
C HIS A 187 19.27 3.63 16.19
N GLU A 188 20.35 3.35 16.92
CA GLU A 188 21.73 3.39 16.38
C GLU A 188 22.13 2.14 15.58
N GLN A 189 21.37 1.05 15.66
CA GLN A 189 21.71 -0.19 14.98
C GLN A 189 21.11 -0.25 13.58
N LYS A 190 21.70 -1.09 12.72
CA LYS A 190 21.17 -1.34 11.39
C LYS A 190 19.73 -1.86 11.43
N MET A 191 18.82 -1.12 10.83
CA MET A 191 17.41 -1.47 10.74
C MET A 191 17.17 -2.52 9.65
N VAL A 192 16.11 -3.32 9.80
CA VAL A 192 15.76 -4.39 8.86
C VAL A 192 15.49 -3.90 7.43
N ASP A 193 15.06 -2.66 7.29
CA ASP A 193 14.79 -2.06 5.99
C ASP A 193 16.05 -1.87 5.15
N TYR A 194 17.21 -1.68 5.79
CA TYR A 194 18.49 -1.68 5.08
C TYR A 194 18.76 -3.04 4.41
N ASP A 195 18.49 -4.16 5.11
CA ASP A 195 18.69 -5.50 4.53
C ASP A 195 17.77 -5.74 3.34
N THR A 196 16.51 -5.25 3.43
CA THR A 196 15.53 -5.32 2.35
C THR A 196 16.00 -4.57 1.11
N VAL A 197 16.46 -3.33 1.31
CA VAL A 197 16.92 -2.47 0.22
C VAL A 197 18.22 -2.97 -0.39
N GLU A 198 19.21 -3.39 0.43
CA GLU A 198 20.47 -3.96 -0.03
C GLU A 198 20.27 -5.23 -0.89
N TYR A 199 19.30 -6.07 -0.52
CA TYR A 199 18.92 -7.20 -1.36
C TYR A 199 18.39 -6.75 -2.72
N ALA A 200 17.46 -5.81 -2.74
CA ALA A 200 16.89 -5.30 -3.98
C ALA A 200 17.95 -4.60 -4.86
N GLU A 201 18.84 -3.80 -4.25
CA GLU A 201 19.98 -3.17 -4.94
C GLU A 201 20.89 -4.22 -5.59
N LYS A 202 21.20 -5.31 -4.86
CA LYS A 202 21.99 -6.42 -5.39
C LYS A 202 21.29 -7.08 -6.58
N VAL A 203 20.00 -7.40 -6.48
CA VAL A 203 19.23 -8.00 -7.58
C VAL A 203 19.21 -7.07 -8.79
N MET A 204 19.01 -5.76 -8.59
CA MET A 204 19.02 -4.78 -9.69
C MET A 204 20.39 -4.64 -10.38
N ALA A 205 21.48 -4.96 -9.70
CA ALA A 205 22.83 -4.97 -10.28
C ALA A 205 23.16 -6.24 -11.07
N GLU A 206 22.37 -7.30 -10.96
CA GLU A 206 22.56 -8.56 -11.68
C GLU A 206 22.10 -8.45 -13.15
N THR A 207 22.58 -9.36 -14.00
CA THR A 207 22.02 -9.57 -15.35
C THR A 207 20.76 -10.41 -15.24
N TRP A 208 19.71 -10.02 -15.94
CA TRP A 208 18.43 -10.73 -15.95
C TRP A 208 18.19 -11.39 -17.32
N ASP A 209 17.96 -12.70 -17.30
CA ASP A 209 17.63 -13.48 -18.51
C ASP A 209 16.13 -13.52 -18.80
N LYS A 210 15.32 -13.09 -17.83
CA LYS A 210 13.86 -13.03 -17.90
C LYS A 210 13.37 -11.67 -17.40
N PRO A 211 12.16 -11.25 -17.78
CA PRO A 211 11.54 -10.10 -17.14
C PRO A 211 11.41 -10.38 -15.64
N MET A 212 11.66 -9.38 -14.83
CA MET A 212 11.72 -9.48 -13.36
C MET A 212 10.47 -8.91 -12.70
N PHE A 213 9.94 -9.63 -11.72
CA PHE A 213 9.04 -9.10 -10.71
C PHE A 213 9.84 -8.98 -9.40
N LEU A 214 10.31 -7.77 -9.07
CA LEU A 214 11.10 -7.51 -7.87
C LEU A 214 10.25 -6.79 -6.83
N ALA A 215 10.07 -7.38 -5.65
CA ALA A 215 9.31 -6.79 -4.55
C ALA A 215 10.22 -6.36 -3.39
N ALA A 216 10.02 -5.15 -2.88
CA ALA A 216 10.69 -4.62 -1.71
C ALA A 216 9.66 -4.12 -0.69
N GLY A 217 9.56 -4.80 0.46
CA GLY A 217 8.62 -4.46 1.53
C GLY A 217 9.31 -3.71 2.67
N ILE A 218 9.14 -2.40 2.71
CA ILE A 218 9.65 -1.51 3.77
C ILE A 218 8.78 -1.69 5.00
N PHE A 219 9.42 -1.97 6.14
CA PHE A 219 8.72 -2.22 7.40
C PHE A 219 8.32 -0.92 8.12
N LYS A 220 9.12 0.13 7.99
CA LYS A 220 8.78 1.43 8.57
C LYS A 220 7.73 2.17 7.73
N PRO A 221 6.86 2.98 8.38
CA PRO A 221 6.83 3.38 9.80
C PRO A 221 6.08 2.44 10.77
N HIS A 222 5.83 1.18 10.47
CA HIS A 222 5.21 0.26 11.44
C HIS A 222 5.95 0.28 12.80
N LEU A 223 5.17 0.17 13.88
CA LEU A 223 5.70 0.02 15.24
C LEU A 223 6.78 -1.08 15.34
N PRO A 224 7.79 -0.91 16.19
CA PRO A 224 8.12 0.27 16.99
C PRO A 224 8.55 1.45 16.10
N PHE A 225 8.21 2.70 16.48
CA PHE A 225 8.54 3.89 15.69
C PHE A 225 10.00 4.30 15.92
N TYR A 226 10.90 3.58 15.29
CA TYR A 226 12.33 3.85 15.33
C TYR A 226 12.83 4.45 14.03
N ALA A 227 13.79 5.37 14.16
CA ALA A 227 14.57 5.87 13.06
C ALA A 227 16.03 6.11 13.52
N PRO A 228 16.99 6.17 12.60
CA PRO A 228 18.36 6.57 12.94
C PRO A 228 18.41 7.97 13.54
N PRO A 229 19.37 8.27 14.45
CA PRO A 229 19.47 9.57 15.14
C PRO A 229 19.51 10.75 14.20
N GLU A 230 20.21 10.67 13.08
CA GLU A 230 20.33 11.74 12.08
C GLU A 230 19.00 12.14 11.43
N VAL A 231 17.99 11.24 11.44
CA VAL A 231 16.66 11.56 10.96
C VAL A 231 15.94 12.48 11.94
N PHE A 232 16.13 12.27 13.25
CA PHE A 232 15.50 13.08 14.29
C PHE A 232 15.96 14.55 14.29
N GLU A 233 17.13 14.86 13.75
CA GLU A 233 17.58 16.24 13.57
C GLU A 233 16.60 17.10 12.76
N ARG A 234 15.85 16.47 11.85
CA ARG A 234 14.81 17.11 11.03
C ARG A 234 13.48 17.28 11.76
N TYR A 235 13.29 16.57 12.86
CA TYR A 235 12.05 16.53 13.64
C TYR A 235 12.28 16.88 15.11
N PRO A 236 12.72 18.11 15.42
CA PRO A 236 12.88 18.51 16.82
C PRO A 236 11.53 18.48 17.54
N ILE A 237 11.52 17.96 18.75
CA ILE A 237 10.28 17.73 19.51
C ILE A 237 9.46 19.03 19.70
N ASP A 238 10.13 20.19 19.83
CA ASP A 238 9.47 21.48 20.01
C ASP A 238 8.79 22.01 18.73
N ALA A 239 9.10 21.43 17.58
CA ALA A 239 8.46 21.73 16.30
C ALA A 239 7.45 20.66 15.88
N THR A 240 7.25 19.62 16.68
CA THR A 240 6.31 18.53 16.37
C THR A 240 4.89 19.06 16.36
N LYS A 241 4.20 18.88 15.24
CA LYS A 241 2.77 19.21 15.11
C LYS A 241 1.96 17.96 15.32
N LEU A 242 0.94 18.04 16.14
CA LEU A 242 -0.09 17.01 16.25
C LEU A 242 -1.13 17.21 15.14
N PRO A 243 -1.83 16.13 14.71
CA PRO A 243 -3.01 16.30 13.87
C PRO A 243 -4.07 17.11 14.63
N PRO A 244 -4.99 17.77 13.92
CA PRO A 244 -6.11 18.44 14.56
C PRO A 244 -6.96 17.42 15.36
N MET A 245 -7.20 17.72 16.63
CA MET A 245 -7.94 16.88 17.56
C MET A 245 -8.96 17.75 18.31
N PRO A 246 -10.17 17.99 17.74
CA PRO A 246 -11.18 18.75 18.43
C PRO A 246 -11.65 17.98 19.68
N GLU A 247 -12.02 18.73 20.72
CA GLU A 247 -12.68 18.14 21.89
C GLU A 247 -13.98 17.47 21.45
N ASN A 248 -14.26 16.29 22.02
CA ASN A 248 -15.49 15.53 21.79
C ASN A 248 -15.68 15.02 20.34
N ASP A 249 -14.59 14.80 19.60
CA ASP A 249 -14.60 14.33 18.21
C ASP A 249 -15.38 13.00 18.00
N LEU A 250 -15.55 12.21 19.06
CA LEU A 250 -16.30 10.97 19.00
C LEU A 250 -17.76 11.07 19.49
N ASP A 251 -18.25 12.23 19.90
CA ASP A 251 -19.58 12.34 20.57
C ASP A 251 -20.73 11.86 19.67
N ASP A 252 -20.71 12.17 18.38
CA ASP A 252 -21.70 11.78 17.38
C ASP A 252 -21.39 10.45 16.68
N VAL A 253 -20.31 9.78 17.05
CA VAL A 253 -19.90 8.49 16.49
C VAL A 253 -20.67 7.34 17.15
N PRO A 254 -21.16 6.35 16.37
CA PRO A 254 -21.81 5.16 16.92
C PRO A 254 -20.91 4.33 17.86
N LYS A 255 -21.51 3.58 18.77
CA LYS A 255 -20.78 2.75 19.75
C LYS A 255 -19.77 1.81 19.13
N ILE A 256 -20.04 1.28 17.92
CA ILE A 256 -19.08 0.41 17.21
C ILE A 256 -17.88 1.22 16.74
N GLY A 257 -18.07 2.40 16.16
CA GLY A 257 -16.99 3.29 15.75
C GLY A 257 -16.08 3.64 16.93
N LYS A 258 -16.65 4.12 18.04
CA LYS A 258 -15.91 4.38 19.31
C LYS A 258 -15.10 3.17 19.77
N ARG A 259 -15.71 1.97 19.73
CA ARG A 259 -15.00 0.75 20.10
C ARG A 259 -13.86 0.42 19.16
N LEU A 260 -14.00 0.67 17.84
CA LEU A 260 -12.91 0.44 16.88
C LEU A 260 -11.75 1.42 17.12
N ALA A 261 -12.04 2.71 17.41
CA ALA A 261 -11.01 3.69 17.80
C ALA A 261 -10.20 3.22 19.01
N HIS A 262 -10.86 2.59 19.96
CA HIS A 262 -10.26 2.17 21.22
C HIS A 262 -9.87 0.68 21.25
N THR A 263 -9.85 -0.01 20.07
CA THR A 263 -9.49 -1.44 20.04
C THR A 263 -7.99 -1.69 20.05
N GLU A 264 -7.71 -2.72 20.74
CA GLU A 264 -6.70 -3.76 20.75
C GLU A 264 -5.36 -3.47 21.40
N PHE A 265 -4.54 -2.56 21.15
CA PHE A 265 -3.18 -2.64 21.70
C PHE A 265 -2.61 -1.29 22.09
N PHE A 266 -3.04 -0.26 21.44
CA PHE A 266 -2.49 1.05 21.63
C PHE A 266 -3.57 2.11 21.59
N VAL A 267 -4.23 2.26 22.70
CA VAL A 267 -5.33 3.20 22.81
C VAL A 267 -4.74 4.57 23.10
N TYR A 268 -5.24 5.60 22.43
CA TYR A 268 -4.96 7.00 22.72
C TYR A 268 -4.91 7.28 24.23
N SER A 269 -5.88 6.78 24.99
CA SER A 269 -5.92 6.90 26.44
C SER A 269 -4.72 6.31 27.16
N ASN A 270 -4.03 5.30 26.60
CA ASN A 270 -2.82 4.74 27.20
C ASN A 270 -1.60 5.62 26.95
N VAL A 271 -1.51 6.23 25.76
CA VAL A 271 -0.47 7.23 25.47
C VAL A 271 -0.64 8.43 26.40
N ILE A 272 -1.86 8.95 26.57
CA ILE A 272 -2.17 10.05 27.48
C ILE A 272 -1.93 9.67 28.96
N LYS A 273 -2.32 8.46 29.38
CA LYS A 273 -2.00 7.97 30.74
C LYS A 273 -0.53 7.89 31.04
N TYR A 274 0.34 7.82 30.03
CA TYR A 274 1.78 7.87 30.21
C TYR A 274 2.31 9.29 30.45
N GLU A 275 1.53 10.33 30.22
CA GLU A 275 1.88 11.72 30.44
C GLU A 275 2.45 12.05 31.82
N PRO A 276 2.04 11.42 32.95
CA PRO A 276 2.68 11.66 34.23
C PRO A 276 4.16 11.33 34.25
N ALA A 277 4.62 10.40 33.41
CA ALA A 277 6.03 10.04 33.27
C ALA A 277 6.72 10.79 32.13
N ASP A 278 5.98 11.17 31.08
CA ASP A 278 6.40 12.01 29.98
C ASP A 278 5.22 12.90 29.53
N PRO A 279 5.15 14.17 30.02
CA PRO A 279 4.04 15.08 29.71
C PRO A 279 3.89 15.41 28.23
N ARG A 280 4.82 14.96 27.39
CA ARG A 280 4.81 15.12 25.93
C ARG A 280 4.78 13.78 25.23
N SER A 281 4.16 12.77 25.84
CA SER A 281 4.17 11.39 25.31
C SER A 281 3.53 11.28 23.92
N LEU A 282 2.45 12.01 23.66
CA LEU A 282 1.77 12.01 22.35
C LEU A 282 2.65 12.71 21.29
N GLU A 283 3.18 13.90 21.59
CA GLU A 283 4.09 14.60 20.67
C GLU A 283 5.32 13.75 20.36
N ARG A 284 5.87 13.07 21.36
CA ARG A 284 7.02 12.19 21.17
C ARG A 284 6.69 10.98 20.30
N MET A 285 5.52 10.38 20.50
CA MET A 285 5.04 9.29 19.63
C MET A 285 4.90 9.78 18.19
N VAL A 286 4.27 10.93 17.99
CA VAL A 286 4.06 11.53 16.65
C VAL A 286 5.39 11.93 16.02
N GLN A 287 6.31 12.57 16.77
CA GLN A 287 7.69 12.84 16.32
C GLN A 287 8.37 11.57 15.79
N CYS A 288 8.30 10.51 16.58
CA CYS A 288 8.95 9.24 16.21
C CYS A 288 8.31 8.58 14.99
N TYR A 289 6.97 8.71 14.85
CA TYR A 289 6.29 8.27 13.62
C TYR A 289 6.75 9.10 12.41
N GLN A 290 6.86 10.43 12.53
CA GLN A 290 7.34 11.31 11.47
C GLN A 290 8.77 10.94 11.03
N ALA A 291 9.68 10.75 11.99
CA ALA A 291 11.05 10.32 11.71
C ALA A 291 11.10 8.92 11.06
N SER A 292 10.25 8.00 11.52
CA SER A 292 10.16 6.65 10.97
C SER A 292 9.62 6.64 9.54
N ALA A 293 8.68 7.52 9.21
CA ALA A 293 8.12 7.66 7.86
C ALA A 293 9.12 8.33 6.89
N ASP A 294 9.84 9.36 7.34
CA ASP A 294 10.94 9.96 6.57
C ASP A 294 12.07 8.95 6.29
N PHE A 295 12.41 8.12 7.28
CA PHE A 295 13.35 7.03 7.07
C PHE A 295 12.85 6.04 5.99
N ALA A 296 11.57 5.68 6.02
CA ALA A 296 10.99 4.81 4.98
C ALA A 296 11.07 5.47 3.58
N ASP A 297 10.81 6.78 3.48
CA ASP A 297 10.99 7.53 2.24
C ASP A 297 12.44 7.47 1.73
N SER A 298 13.43 7.56 2.63
CA SER A 298 14.85 7.44 2.25
C SER A 298 15.19 6.03 1.69
N MET A 299 14.54 4.98 2.18
CA MET A 299 14.69 3.63 1.65
C MET A 299 14.10 3.50 0.24
N VAL A 300 12.95 4.15 -0.01
CA VAL A 300 12.41 4.28 -1.37
C VAL A 300 13.39 5.00 -2.29
N GLY A 301 14.01 6.08 -1.82
CA GLY A 301 15.03 6.81 -2.57
C GLY A 301 16.16 5.92 -3.06
N ARG A 302 16.69 5.07 -2.19
CA ARG A 302 17.73 4.09 -2.55
C ARG A 302 17.29 3.09 -3.63
N LEU A 303 16.05 2.59 -3.54
CA LEU A 303 15.49 1.68 -4.56
C LEU A 303 15.39 2.36 -5.92
N LEU A 304 14.95 3.62 -5.97
CA LEU A 304 14.86 4.39 -7.21
C LEU A 304 16.26 4.65 -7.80
N ASP A 305 17.24 5.00 -6.97
CA ASP A 305 18.63 5.20 -7.40
C ASP A 305 19.26 3.93 -7.97
N ALA A 306 18.97 2.77 -7.35
CA ALA A 306 19.44 1.48 -7.84
C ALA A 306 18.82 1.12 -9.19
N LEU A 307 17.51 1.36 -9.35
CA LEU A 307 16.83 1.14 -10.63
C LEU A 307 17.41 2.03 -11.73
N ASP A 308 17.61 3.33 -11.44
CA ASP A 308 18.20 4.29 -12.39
C ASP A 308 19.61 3.85 -12.82
N LYS A 309 20.45 3.44 -11.85
CA LYS A 309 21.81 2.91 -12.11
C LYS A 309 21.81 1.63 -12.94
N SER A 310 20.77 0.79 -12.81
CA SER A 310 20.66 -0.45 -13.58
C SER A 310 20.41 -0.24 -15.08
N GLY A 311 20.01 0.98 -15.48
CA GLY A 311 19.64 1.32 -16.87
C GLY A 311 18.30 0.71 -17.32
N ARG A 312 17.48 0.15 -16.41
CA ARG A 312 16.23 -0.54 -16.73
C ARG A 312 14.96 0.28 -16.43
N ALA A 313 15.11 1.51 -15.96
CA ALA A 313 13.97 2.34 -15.55
C ALA A 313 12.93 2.50 -16.68
N GLU A 314 13.37 2.67 -17.92
CA GLU A 314 12.52 2.86 -19.09
C GLU A 314 11.71 1.61 -19.51
N ASN A 315 12.07 0.43 -18.98
CA ASN A 315 11.32 -0.82 -19.19
C ASN A 315 10.87 -1.45 -17.87
N THR A 316 10.59 -0.62 -16.86
CA THR A 316 10.14 -1.11 -15.55
C THR A 316 8.90 -0.37 -15.10
N ILE A 317 7.83 -1.12 -14.84
CA ILE A 317 6.64 -0.62 -14.14
C ILE A 317 7.00 -0.51 -12.66
N ILE A 318 6.76 0.66 -12.05
CA ILE A 318 6.93 0.84 -10.61
C ILE A 318 5.55 1.01 -9.99
N VAL A 319 5.26 0.22 -8.96
CA VAL A 319 4.07 0.39 -8.11
C VAL A 319 4.51 0.58 -6.69
N LEU A 320 4.14 1.72 -6.10
CA LEU A 320 4.35 2.00 -4.68
C LEU A 320 3.00 2.15 -4.00
N TRP A 321 2.86 1.51 -2.85
CA TRP A 321 1.66 1.55 -2.02
C TRP A 321 2.01 1.38 -0.54
N ALA A 322 1.18 1.95 0.36
CA ALA A 322 1.18 1.55 1.77
C ALA A 322 -0.03 0.64 2.03
N ASP A 323 0.12 -0.34 2.92
CA ASP A 323 -0.91 -1.36 3.12
C ASP A 323 -2.18 -0.82 3.81
N HIS A 324 -2.04 0.17 4.68
CA HIS A 324 -3.10 0.97 5.30
C HIS A 324 -2.46 2.19 5.98
N GLY A 325 -3.30 3.11 6.43
CA GLY A 325 -2.89 4.28 7.19
C GLY A 325 -2.76 4.03 8.68
N TYR A 326 -2.71 5.11 9.46
CA TYR A 326 -2.51 5.09 10.92
C TYR A 326 -3.02 6.38 11.55
N HIS A 327 -3.73 6.30 12.68
CA HIS A 327 -4.13 7.44 13.49
C HIS A 327 -2.99 7.89 14.42
N LEU A 328 -2.84 9.19 14.57
CA LEU A 328 -1.80 9.81 15.38
C LEU A 328 -2.35 10.67 16.52
N GLY A 329 -3.50 10.28 17.06
CA GLY A 329 -4.24 10.97 18.12
C GLY A 329 -5.62 11.46 17.66
N ASP A 330 -5.80 11.71 16.37
CA ASP A 330 -7.09 12.01 15.77
C ASP A 330 -8.11 10.88 16.04
N LYS A 331 -9.39 11.22 16.18
CA LYS A 331 -10.44 10.27 16.57
C LYS A 331 -10.12 9.48 17.86
N GLU A 332 -9.41 10.11 18.80
CA GLU A 332 -8.94 9.48 20.04
C GLU A 332 -8.26 8.11 19.80
N SER A 333 -7.52 8.00 18.69
CA SER A 333 -6.93 6.75 18.24
C SER A 333 -5.45 6.90 17.93
N CYS A 334 -4.66 5.90 18.32
CA CYS A 334 -3.25 5.72 17.94
C CYS A 334 -3.05 4.34 17.33
N VAL A 335 -4.00 3.92 16.49
CA VAL A 335 -3.98 2.63 15.80
C VAL A 335 -4.51 2.77 14.38
N LYS A 336 -4.53 1.68 13.67
CA LYS A 336 -5.31 1.37 12.48
C LYS A 336 -6.64 0.73 12.89
N PHE A 337 -7.29 -0.04 12.06
CA PHE A 337 -8.51 -0.82 12.36
C PHE A 337 -9.80 0.00 12.50
N THR A 338 -9.83 1.24 12.00
CA THR A 338 -11.03 2.06 11.89
C THR A 338 -11.43 2.22 10.43
N LEU A 339 -12.61 2.79 10.17
CA LEU A 339 -13.10 3.02 8.80
C LEU A 339 -12.99 4.50 8.38
N TRP A 340 -12.36 5.34 9.19
CA TRP A 340 -12.11 6.75 8.89
C TRP A 340 -10.90 6.95 7.97
N GLU A 341 -10.79 8.16 7.42
CA GLU A 341 -9.81 8.50 6.38
C GLU A 341 -8.39 8.09 6.75
N LYS A 342 -7.90 8.51 7.93
CA LYS A 342 -6.49 8.35 8.33
C LYS A 342 -6.00 6.90 8.46
N ALA A 343 -6.91 5.96 8.72
CA ALA A 343 -6.58 4.53 8.75
C ALA A 343 -6.62 3.87 7.36
N ASN A 344 -7.24 4.50 6.37
CA ASN A 344 -7.55 3.88 5.08
C ASN A 344 -6.88 4.55 3.88
N HIS A 345 -6.64 5.85 3.94
CA HIS A 345 -6.02 6.64 2.88
C HIS A 345 -4.50 6.50 2.93
N VAL A 346 -3.89 6.17 1.81
CA VAL A 346 -2.49 5.75 1.72
C VAL A 346 -1.78 6.31 0.49
N PRO A 347 -0.45 6.46 0.52
CA PRO A 347 0.34 6.67 -0.68
C PRO A 347 0.10 5.57 -1.71
N PHE A 348 -0.23 5.98 -2.94
CA PHE A 348 -0.41 5.07 -4.07
C PHE A 348 0.06 5.73 -5.36
N ILE A 349 1.12 5.19 -5.95
CA ILE A 349 1.78 5.73 -7.14
C ILE A 349 2.04 4.61 -8.13
N ILE A 350 1.76 4.84 -9.42
CA ILE A 350 2.11 3.93 -10.51
C ILE A 350 2.92 4.70 -11.57
N VAL A 351 4.08 4.14 -11.93
CA VAL A 351 4.87 4.56 -13.09
C VAL A 351 4.81 3.42 -14.10
N ALA A 352 4.30 3.67 -15.28
CA ALA A 352 4.22 2.69 -16.38
C ALA A 352 4.76 3.35 -17.66
N PRO A 353 6.00 3.04 -18.06
CA PRO A 353 6.62 3.62 -19.26
C PRO A 353 5.73 3.46 -20.50
N GLY A 354 5.54 4.54 -21.25
CA GLY A 354 4.66 4.54 -22.43
C GLY A 354 3.15 4.57 -22.15
N VAL A 355 2.73 4.52 -20.88
CA VAL A 355 1.31 4.58 -20.46
C VAL A 355 1.03 5.79 -19.58
N THR A 356 1.76 5.95 -18.48
CA THR A 356 1.59 7.10 -17.57
C THR A 356 2.29 8.34 -18.11
N LYS A 357 1.68 9.51 -17.89
CA LYS A 357 2.33 10.80 -18.12
C LYS A 357 3.10 11.20 -16.85
N PRO A 358 4.37 11.62 -16.94
CA PRO A 358 5.11 12.11 -15.79
C PRO A 358 4.38 13.23 -15.06
N GLY A 359 4.27 13.12 -13.73
CA GLY A 359 3.63 14.11 -12.86
C GLY A 359 2.10 14.18 -12.99
N SER A 360 1.45 13.18 -13.59
CA SER A 360 -0.01 13.14 -13.62
C SER A 360 -0.59 12.84 -12.23
N VAL A 361 -1.75 13.41 -11.97
CA VAL A 361 -2.50 13.28 -10.72
C VAL A 361 -3.89 12.79 -11.05
N CYS A 362 -4.35 11.76 -10.35
CA CYS A 362 -5.70 11.21 -10.46
C CYS A 362 -6.42 11.36 -9.12
N ASP A 363 -7.54 12.10 -9.14
CA ASP A 363 -8.35 12.37 -7.94
C ASP A 363 -9.52 11.39 -7.77
N GLU A 364 -9.64 10.37 -8.61
CA GLU A 364 -10.66 9.35 -8.46
C GLU A 364 -10.38 8.44 -7.25
N PRO A 365 -11.41 8.11 -6.44
CA PRO A 365 -11.26 7.17 -5.33
C PRO A 365 -11.00 5.77 -5.84
N VAL A 366 -9.80 5.25 -5.61
CA VAL A 366 -9.38 3.91 -6.03
C VAL A 366 -9.00 3.05 -4.84
N THR A 367 -9.07 1.75 -5.01
CA THR A 367 -8.66 0.79 -3.97
C THR A 367 -7.38 0.07 -4.36
N LEU A 368 -6.55 -0.30 -3.37
CA LEU A 368 -5.36 -1.11 -3.61
C LEU A 368 -5.68 -2.50 -4.20
N LEU A 369 -6.93 -2.95 -4.12
CA LEU A 369 -7.41 -4.16 -4.80
C LEU A 369 -7.26 -4.07 -6.33
N ASN A 370 -7.22 -2.85 -6.86
CA ASN A 370 -7.02 -2.58 -8.29
C ASN A 370 -5.59 -2.90 -8.77
N ILE A 371 -4.60 -3.04 -7.89
CA ILE A 371 -3.19 -3.29 -8.25
C ILE A 371 -3.04 -4.57 -9.07
N TYR A 372 -3.66 -5.66 -8.62
CA TYR A 372 -3.52 -6.95 -9.28
C TYR A 372 -3.96 -6.93 -10.76
N PRO A 373 -5.20 -6.57 -11.10
CA PRO A 373 -5.63 -6.52 -12.51
C PRO A 373 -4.88 -5.46 -13.32
N THR A 374 -4.49 -4.34 -12.71
CA THR A 374 -3.72 -3.28 -13.39
C THR A 374 -2.35 -3.78 -13.82
N LEU A 375 -1.62 -4.47 -12.94
CA LEU A 375 -0.31 -5.01 -13.28
C LEU A 375 -0.37 -6.10 -14.34
N LEU A 376 -1.41 -6.93 -14.34
CA LEU A 376 -1.60 -7.92 -15.42
C LEU A 376 -1.79 -7.22 -16.75
N GLU A 377 -2.66 -6.22 -16.83
CA GLU A 377 -2.93 -5.50 -18.08
C GLU A 377 -1.70 -4.74 -18.58
N LEU A 378 -1.00 -4.01 -17.70
CA LEU A 378 0.23 -3.29 -18.05
C LEU A 378 1.35 -4.22 -18.54
N SER A 379 1.39 -5.45 -18.06
CA SER A 379 2.39 -6.45 -18.42
C SER A 379 1.97 -7.31 -19.61
N GLY A 380 0.81 -7.05 -20.21
CA GLY A 380 0.27 -7.84 -21.32
C GLY A 380 -0.02 -9.29 -20.94
N LEU A 381 -0.31 -9.55 -19.66
CA LEU A 381 -0.65 -10.87 -19.16
C LEU A 381 -2.17 -11.12 -19.25
N PRO A 382 -2.60 -12.38 -19.38
CA PRO A 382 -4.03 -12.71 -19.36
C PRO A 382 -4.72 -12.17 -18.11
N PRO A 383 -5.96 -11.69 -18.20
CA PRO A 383 -6.71 -11.27 -17.01
C PRO A 383 -7.03 -12.48 -16.12
N LYS A 384 -6.98 -12.29 -14.80
CA LYS A 384 -7.50 -13.24 -13.83
C LYS A 384 -9.00 -12.94 -13.63
N ALA A 385 -9.86 -13.79 -14.21
CA ALA A 385 -11.29 -13.53 -14.36
C ALA A 385 -12.06 -13.35 -13.04
N ASP A 386 -11.55 -13.90 -11.94
CA ASP A 386 -12.16 -13.89 -10.61
C ASP A 386 -11.59 -12.81 -9.68
N ASN A 387 -10.85 -11.83 -10.21
CA ASN A 387 -10.44 -10.64 -9.45
C ASN A 387 -11.66 -9.82 -9.01
N ASP A 388 -11.60 -9.32 -7.77
CA ASP A 388 -12.62 -8.39 -7.25
C ASP A 388 -12.31 -6.93 -7.60
N GLY A 389 -11.05 -6.60 -7.91
CA GLY A 389 -10.61 -5.26 -8.35
C GLY A 389 -10.79 -5.02 -9.85
N HIS A 390 -10.65 -3.77 -10.25
CA HIS A 390 -10.71 -3.30 -11.63
C HIS A 390 -9.38 -2.72 -12.07
N SER A 391 -9.00 -2.87 -13.34
CA SER A 391 -7.76 -2.27 -13.86
C SER A 391 -7.84 -0.75 -13.86
N LEU A 392 -6.76 -0.10 -13.41
CA LEU A 392 -6.58 1.35 -13.42
C LEU A 392 -5.98 1.87 -14.73
N VAL A 393 -5.72 1.02 -15.71
CA VAL A 393 -5.13 1.44 -16.99
C VAL A 393 -5.92 2.57 -17.67
N PRO A 394 -7.26 2.62 -17.64
CA PRO A 394 -8.00 3.78 -18.14
C PRO A 394 -7.57 5.09 -17.45
N LEU A 395 -7.48 5.11 -16.10
CA LEU A 395 -7.06 6.27 -15.33
C LEU A 395 -5.57 6.61 -15.49
N LEU A 396 -4.72 5.62 -15.75
CA LEU A 396 -3.29 5.85 -16.04
C LEU A 396 -3.07 6.52 -17.38
N LYS A 397 -3.95 6.26 -18.37
CA LYS A 397 -3.94 6.89 -19.69
C LYS A 397 -4.56 8.29 -19.67
N ASP A 398 -5.67 8.41 -18.94
CA ASP A 398 -6.43 9.65 -18.77
C ASP A 398 -6.90 9.74 -17.31
N PRO A 399 -6.24 10.53 -16.45
CA PRO A 399 -6.62 10.67 -15.04
C PRO A 399 -8.02 11.23 -14.79
N GLU A 400 -8.64 11.86 -15.81
CA GLU A 400 -9.99 12.43 -15.78
C GLU A 400 -11.05 11.47 -16.37
N ALA A 401 -10.66 10.25 -16.75
CA ALA A 401 -11.60 9.27 -17.32
C ALA A 401 -12.69 8.91 -16.30
N ASP A 402 -13.91 8.66 -16.78
CA ASP A 402 -15.03 8.23 -15.94
C ASP A 402 -14.70 6.95 -15.15
N TRP A 403 -14.85 7.03 -13.82
CA TRP A 403 -14.55 5.93 -12.91
C TRP A 403 -15.76 5.63 -12.00
N PRO A 404 -16.63 4.71 -12.40
CA PRO A 404 -17.87 4.44 -11.67
C PRO A 404 -17.70 3.59 -10.39
N ASN A 405 -16.46 3.17 -10.07
CA ASN A 405 -16.20 2.21 -9.00
C ASN A 405 -15.75 2.93 -7.73
N PRO A 406 -16.59 3.07 -6.69
CA PRO A 406 -16.17 3.69 -5.43
C PRO A 406 -15.15 2.81 -4.71
N ALA A 407 -14.31 3.40 -3.87
CA ALA A 407 -13.45 2.64 -3.00
C ALA A 407 -14.25 2.05 -1.82
N ILE A 408 -14.07 0.75 -1.59
CA ILE A 408 -14.75 0.01 -0.50
C ILE A 408 -13.71 -0.44 0.52
N MET A 409 -13.96 -0.14 1.78
CA MET A 409 -13.16 -0.59 2.91
C MET A 409 -14.00 -1.44 3.86
N THR A 410 -13.37 -2.43 4.47
CA THR A 410 -14.06 -3.35 5.41
C THR A 410 -13.22 -3.51 6.67
N GLN A 411 -13.81 -3.35 7.85
CA GLN A 411 -13.14 -3.62 9.12
C GLN A 411 -13.89 -4.67 9.95
N GLY A 412 -13.37 -5.89 9.93
CA GLY A 412 -14.11 -7.03 10.45
C GLY A 412 -15.37 -7.33 9.63
N LYS A 413 -16.00 -8.45 9.87
CA LYS A 413 -17.18 -8.85 9.10
C LYS A 413 -18.37 -7.94 9.37
N GLY A 414 -18.89 -7.30 8.31
CA GLY A 414 -20.12 -6.52 8.34
C GLY A 414 -19.97 -5.04 8.68
N ASN A 415 -18.77 -4.54 8.98
CA ASN A 415 -18.51 -3.10 9.06
C ASN A 415 -17.82 -2.68 7.76
N ASN A 416 -18.45 -1.76 7.03
CA ASN A 416 -17.97 -1.38 5.71
C ASN A 416 -18.03 0.15 5.56
N ALA A 417 -17.11 0.70 4.80
CA ALA A 417 -17.13 2.07 4.34
C ALA A 417 -17.09 2.13 2.81
N LEU A 418 -17.70 3.17 2.27
CA LEU A 418 -17.67 3.52 0.86
C LEU A 418 -17.16 4.96 0.73
N ARG A 419 -16.19 5.17 -0.17
CA ARG A 419 -15.63 6.49 -0.48
C ARG A 419 -15.89 6.83 -1.94
N THR A 420 -16.59 7.95 -2.16
CA THR A 420 -16.74 8.60 -3.46
C THR A 420 -15.82 9.83 -3.54
N ASP A 421 -15.90 10.62 -4.57
CA ASP A 421 -15.19 11.91 -4.70
C ASP A 421 -15.49 12.88 -3.54
N ARG A 422 -16.74 12.93 -3.08
CA ARG A 422 -17.21 13.83 -2.03
C ARG A 422 -17.47 13.14 -0.70
N TRP A 423 -18.12 11.96 -0.71
CA TRP A 423 -18.72 11.38 0.48
C TRP A 423 -17.91 10.20 1.00
N ARG A 424 -17.75 10.12 2.35
CA ARG A 424 -17.49 8.88 3.04
C ARG A 424 -18.76 8.45 3.77
N TYR A 425 -19.21 7.24 3.47
CA TYR A 425 -20.34 6.59 4.13
C TYR A 425 -19.87 5.33 4.82
N ILE A 426 -20.17 5.20 6.11
CA ILE A 426 -19.83 4.03 6.92
C ILE A 426 -21.12 3.38 7.40
N ARG A 427 -21.20 2.06 7.28
CA ARG A 427 -22.26 1.27 7.86
C ARG A 427 -21.68 0.14 8.68
N TYR A 428 -22.09 0.07 9.92
CA TYR A 428 -21.69 -0.95 10.86
C TYR A 428 -22.65 -2.15 10.86
N LYS A 429 -22.17 -3.29 11.39
CA LYS A 429 -22.92 -4.56 11.43
C LYS A 429 -24.21 -4.51 12.29
N ASP A 430 -24.34 -3.52 13.19
CA ASP A 430 -25.54 -3.30 13.98
C ASP A 430 -26.55 -2.37 13.31
N GLY A 431 -26.23 -1.91 12.09
CA GLY A 431 -27.06 -1.00 11.30
C GLY A 431 -26.82 0.47 11.60
N SER A 432 -25.96 0.83 12.55
CA SER A 432 -25.58 2.23 12.76
C SER A 432 -24.71 2.75 11.61
N GLU A 433 -24.78 4.07 11.36
CA GLU A 433 -24.22 4.70 10.17
C GLU A 433 -23.45 5.98 10.51
N GLU A 434 -22.50 6.32 9.65
CA GLU A 434 -21.83 7.62 9.62
C GLU A 434 -21.80 8.14 8.18
N LEU A 435 -21.89 9.46 8.03
CA LEU A 435 -21.73 10.15 6.74
C LEU A 435 -20.86 11.40 6.94
N TYR A 436 -19.85 11.57 6.09
CA TYR A 436 -18.96 12.72 6.12
C TYR A 436 -18.85 13.36 4.73
N ASP A 437 -18.84 14.70 4.70
CA ASP A 437 -18.70 15.52 3.48
C ASP A 437 -17.26 16.01 3.34
N HIS A 438 -16.44 15.28 2.61
CA HIS A 438 -15.02 15.61 2.44
C HIS A 438 -14.72 16.92 1.70
N GLN A 439 -15.70 17.55 1.06
CA GLN A 439 -15.53 18.91 0.52
C GLN A 439 -15.50 19.97 1.63
N ASN A 440 -16.17 19.72 2.76
CA ASN A 440 -16.32 20.68 3.84
C ASN A 440 -15.67 20.19 5.16
N ASP A 441 -15.50 18.88 5.31
CA ASP A 441 -14.99 18.22 6.51
C ASP A 441 -14.02 17.07 6.16
N PRO A 442 -12.80 17.37 5.71
CA PRO A 442 -11.81 16.37 5.34
C PRO A 442 -11.26 15.56 6.52
N TRP A 443 -11.51 16.01 7.75
CA TRP A 443 -11.10 15.34 8.99
C TRP A 443 -12.21 14.48 9.62
N GLU A 444 -13.42 14.49 9.03
CA GLU A 444 -14.54 13.66 9.49
C GLU A 444 -15.00 13.99 10.92
N TRP A 445 -15.02 15.29 11.25
CA TRP A 445 -15.40 15.75 12.60
C TRP A 445 -16.89 15.70 12.88
N LYS A 446 -17.73 15.84 11.84
CA LYS A 446 -19.16 15.89 12.01
C LYS A 446 -19.88 14.78 11.26
N ASN A 447 -20.46 13.85 12.03
CA ASN A 447 -21.29 12.80 11.46
C ASN A 447 -22.66 13.37 11.02
N LEU A 448 -22.94 13.35 9.71
CA LEU A 448 -24.16 13.85 9.09
C LEU A 448 -25.28 12.79 8.99
N ALA A 449 -25.04 11.55 9.42
CA ALA A 449 -26.01 10.46 9.23
C ALA A 449 -27.32 10.63 10.02
N GLY A 450 -27.30 11.46 11.07
CA GLY A 450 -28.50 11.80 11.85
C GLY A 450 -29.32 12.98 11.32
N ASP A 451 -28.85 13.66 10.27
CA ASP A 451 -29.53 14.82 9.69
C ASP A 451 -30.41 14.38 8.51
N GLU A 452 -31.73 14.55 8.66
CA GLU A 452 -32.72 14.14 7.64
C GLU A 452 -32.51 14.77 6.26
N SER A 453 -31.85 15.93 6.20
CA SER A 453 -31.55 16.60 4.92
C SER A 453 -30.60 15.79 4.02
N TYR A 454 -29.86 14.83 4.56
CA TYR A 454 -28.99 13.92 3.81
C TYR A 454 -29.61 12.55 3.53
N GLY A 455 -30.92 12.36 3.79
CA GLY A 455 -31.60 11.08 3.64
C GLY A 455 -31.44 10.46 2.24
N ASP A 456 -31.61 11.25 1.17
CA ASP A 456 -31.45 10.79 -0.22
C ASP A 456 -30.00 10.42 -0.53
N VAL A 457 -29.03 11.18 -0.04
CA VAL A 457 -27.59 10.90 -0.20
C VAL A 457 -27.26 9.56 0.46
N ILE A 458 -27.69 9.36 1.71
CA ILE A 458 -27.47 8.10 2.47
C ILE A 458 -28.12 6.93 1.74
N ALA A 459 -29.36 7.07 1.25
CA ALA A 459 -30.05 6.01 0.53
C ALA A 459 -29.28 5.59 -0.74
N GLY A 460 -28.78 6.57 -1.51
CA GLY A 460 -27.98 6.31 -2.70
C GLY A 460 -26.64 5.63 -2.39
N LEU A 461 -25.91 6.07 -1.34
CA LEU A 461 -24.64 5.49 -0.92
C LEU A 461 -24.82 4.08 -0.33
N ARG A 462 -25.90 3.88 0.43
CA ARG A 462 -26.29 2.55 0.97
C ARG A 462 -26.52 1.56 -0.16
N ALA A 463 -27.28 1.93 -1.19
CA ALA A 463 -27.53 1.07 -2.35
C ALA A 463 -26.24 0.71 -3.09
N LYS A 464 -25.33 1.67 -3.28
CA LYS A 464 -24.01 1.42 -3.88
C LYS A 464 -23.18 0.45 -3.03
N LEU A 465 -23.15 0.64 -1.71
CA LEU A 465 -22.44 -0.24 -0.78
C LEU A 465 -23.01 -1.65 -0.82
N ASP A 466 -24.36 -1.81 -0.80
CA ASP A 466 -25.03 -3.12 -0.85
C ASP A 466 -24.61 -3.91 -2.11
N VAL A 467 -24.57 -3.26 -3.27
CA VAL A 467 -24.11 -3.88 -4.51
C VAL A 467 -22.65 -4.31 -4.42
N ALA A 468 -21.81 -3.45 -3.85
CA ALA A 468 -20.37 -3.71 -3.77
C ALA A 468 -20.03 -4.86 -2.80
N VAL A 469 -20.73 -4.97 -1.66
CA VAL A 469 -20.44 -6.01 -0.65
C VAL A 469 -21.22 -7.31 -0.87
N ALA A 470 -22.29 -7.31 -1.68
CA ALA A 470 -23.06 -8.50 -2.04
C ALA A 470 -22.32 -9.42 -3.03
N LYS A 471 -21.30 -8.91 -3.71
CA LYS A 471 -20.51 -9.70 -4.64
C LYS A 471 -19.74 -10.78 -3.88
N LYS A 472 -20.30 -12.02 -3.93
CA LYS A 472 -19.77 -13.32 -3.52
C LYS A 472 -19.94 -13.72 -2.05
#